data_c602366782ee34982bb7a4e1b4099a22
#
_entry.id   c602366782ee34982bb7a4e1b4099a22
#
_cell.length_a   1.000
_cell.length_b   1.000
_cell.length_c   1.000
_cell.angle_alpha   90.00
_cell.angle_beta   90.00
_cell.angle_gamma   90.00
#
_symmetry.space_group_name_H-M   'P 1'
#
loop_
_entity.id
_entity.type
_entity.pdbx_description
1 polymer ?
#
loop_
_entity_poly.entity_id
_entity_poly.type
_entity_poly.pdbx_seq_one_letter_code
_entity_poly.pdbx_strand_id
1 'polypeptide(L)'
;MSRNHEDFHKLKYTGAIDADGHPVEDPTLWERYLEAKYKGRGISLKTDDKVEYIEPNGKPSSFMRGPALGVLAAMGQVDRAHSLRRQLKYGKKVPLGAMDAKERIARLNAEGLEAAFVYPSLSVHV
;
A
#
# COMPACT_ATOMS: atom_id res chain seq x y z
N MET A 1 9.66 14.21 -9.74
CA MET A 1 10.60 13.08 -9.79
C MET A 1 9.94 12.00 -10.63
N SER A 2 10.50 11.69 -11.77
CA SER A 2 10.05 10.57 -12.61
C SER A 2 10.24 9.28 -11.82
N ARG A 3 9.16 8.53 -11.60
CA ARG A 3 9.25 7.18 -11.06
C ARG A 3 9.76 6.30 -12.18
N ASN A 4 10.90 5.63 -11.99
CA ASN A 4 11.50 4.81 -13.02
C ASN A 4 10.61 3.61 -13.36
N HIS A 5 10.34 3.44 -14.65
CA HIS A 5 9.63 2.29 -15.22
C HIS A 5 10.53 1.04 -15.35
N GLU A 6 11.76 1.10 -14.83
CA GLU A 6 12.80 0.09 -15.11
C GLU A 6 12.66 -1.24 -14.37
N ASP A 7 11.71 -1.34 -13.42
CA ASP A 7 11.54 -2.53 -12.58
C ASP A 7 10.35 -3.41 -12.99
N PHE A 8 9.92 -3.35 -14.26
CA PHE A 8 8.81 -4.18 -14.73
C PHE A 8 9.30 -5.51 -15.31
N HIS A 9 8.86 -6.60 -14.71
CA HIS A 9 9.04 -7.94 -15.25
C HIS A 9 7.88 -8.30 -16.16
N LYS A 10 8.09 -8.15 -17.48
CA LYS A 10 7.06 -8.56 -18.45
C LYS A 10 6.89 -10.07 -18.40
N LEU A 11 5.67 -10.51 -18.17
CA LEU A 11 5.31 -11.92 -18.21
C LEU A 11 5.45 -12.49 -19.62
N LYS A 12 5.84 -13.76 -19.69
CA LYS A 12 5.93 -14.51 -20.96
C LYS A 12 4.57 -14.99 -21.47
N TYR A 13 3.55 -14.95 -20.62
CA TYR A 13 2.21 -15.44 -20.91
C TYR A 13 1.27 -14.27 -21.16
N THR A 14 0.26 -14.48 -22.00
CA THR A 14 -0.86 -13.56 -22.23
C THR A 14 -2.06 -14.03 -21.43
N GLY A 15 -2.90 -13.08 -20.96
CA GLY A 15 -4.12 -13.42 -20.22
C GLY A 15 -3.87 -13.82 -18.76
N ALA A 16 -2.68 -13.56 -18.21
CA ALA A 16 -2.41 -13.81 -16.81
C ALA A 16 -3.18 -12.82 -15.93
N ILE A 17 -3.70 -13.32 -14.80
CA ILE A 17 -4.43 -12.53 -13.82
C ILE A 17 -3.66 -12.59 -12.51
N ASP A 18 -3.39 -11.43 -11.92
CA ASP A 18 -2.88 -11.33 -10.54
C ASP A 18 -4.04 -11.62 -9.57
N ALA A 19 -3.92 -12.69 -8.81
CA ALA A 19 -4.97 -13.12 -7.88
C ALA A 19 -4.78 -12.61 -6.44
N ASP A 20 -3.71 -11.86 -6.17
CA ASP A 20 -3.34 -11.42 -4.82
C ASP A 20 -2.73 -10.01 -4.80
N GLY A 21 -3.29 -9.14 -5.62
CA GLY A 21 -2.86 -7.74 -5.67
C GLY A 21 -3.29 -6.96 -4.43
N HIS A 22 -2.41 -6.12 -3.92
CA HIS A 22 -2.71 -5.20 -2.81
C HIS A 22 -2.50 -3.74 -3.19
N PRO A 23 -3.34 -2.78 -2.77
CA PRO A 23 -3.04 -1.36 -2.82
C PRO A 23 -2.34 -0.90 -1.55
N VAL A 24 -1.68 0.23 -1.62
CA VAL A 24 -1.36 1.03 -0.44
C VAL A 24 -2.47 2.08 -0.31
N GLU A 25 -3.33 1.96 0.67
CA GLU A 25 -4.42 2.92 0.87
C GLU A 25 -3.86 4.29 1.30
N ASP A 26 -4.44 5.35 0.75
CA ASP A 26 -4.15 6.71 1.20
C ASP A 26 -4.51 6.82 2.69
N PRO A 27 -3.59 7.21 3.59
CA PRO A 27 -3.87 7.35 5.01
C PRO A 27 -5.05 8.25 5.36
N THR A 28 -5.43 9.15 4.44
CA THR A 28 -6.56 10.08 4.62
C THR A 28 -7.88 9.54 4.08
N LEU A 29 -7.88 8.32 3.53
CA LEU A 29 -9.04 7.72 2.87
C LEU A 29 -10.28 7.72 3.77
N TRP A 30 -10.13 7.24 4.99
CA TRP A 30 -11.25 7.11 5.93
C TRP A 30 -11.78 8.47 6.39
N GLU A 31 -10.89 9.44 6.64
CA GLU A 31 -11.29 10.80 7.00
C GLU A 31 -12.09 11.46 5.87
N ARG A 32 -11.69 11.23 4.61
CA ARG A 32 -12.31 11.85 3.44
C ARG A 32 -13.65 11.23 3.07
N TYR A 33 -13.79 9.91 3.15
CA TYR A 33 -14.91 9.18 2.55
C TYR A 33 -15.86 8.52 3.55
N LEU A 34 -15.49 8.33 4.81
CA LEU A 34 -16.43 7.83 5.80
C LEU A 34 -17.56 8.83 6.03
N GLU A 35 -18.76 8.30 6.19
CA GLU A 35 -19.91 9.08 6.64
C GLU A 35 -19.59 9.75 8.00
N ALA A 36 -20.14 10.95 8.24
CA ALA A 36 -19.85 11.77 9.42
C ALA A 36 -20.00 10.99 10.74
N LYS A 37 -21.02 10.11 10.83
CA LYS A 37 -21.28 9.31 12.04
C LYS A 37 -20.21 8.25 12.32
N TYR A 38 -19.33 7.93 11.35
CA TYR A 38 -18.27 6.93 11.49
C TYR A 38 -16.86 7.51 11.49
N LYS A 39 -16.68 8.80 11.25
CA LYS A 39 -15.34 9.42 11.08
C LYS A 39 -14.37 9.13 12.22
N GLY A 40 -14.84 9.06 13.46
CA GLY A 40 -13.99 8.70 14.60
C GLY A 40 -13.68 7.20 14.72
N ARG A 41 -14.20 6.36 13.81
CA ARG A 41 -14.05 4.90 13.84
C ARG A 41 -13.19 4.37 12.69
N GLY A 42 -12.74 5.24 11.80
CA GLY A 42 -11.88 4.87 10.70
C GLY A 42 -10.45 4.55 11.14
N ILE A 43 -9.65 4.11 10.19
CA ILE A 43 -8.21 3.92 10.42
C ILE A 43 -7.53 5.28 10.31
N SER A 44 -6.72 5.64 11.27
CA SER A 44 -5.83 6.80 11.20
C SER A 44 -4.37 6.38 11.30
N LEU A 45 -3.50 7.05 10.54
CA LEU A 45 -2.05 6.88 10.65
C LEU A 45 -1.52 7.89 11.66
N LYS A 46 -0.81 7.41 12.65
CA LYS A 46 -0.20 8.22 13.72
C LYS A 46 1.30 8.00 13.77
N THR A 47 1.98 8.92 14.44
CA THR A 47 3.43 8.81 14.69
C THR A 47 3.70 9.12 16.15
N ASP A 48 4.45 8.24 16.79
CA ASP A 48 4.94 8.38 18.15
C ASP A 48 6.46 8.06 18.14
N ASP A 49 7.26 8.96 18.72
CA ASP A 49 8.74 8.84 18.74
C ASP A 49 9.36 8.37 17.42
N LYS A 50 8.89 8.95 16.30
CA LYS A 50 9.29 8.60 14.91
C LYS A 50 8.81 7.22 14.42
N VAL A 51 8.05 6.49 15.20
CA VAL A 51 7.45 5.22 14.81
C VAL A 51 6.02 5.46 14.32
N GLU A 52 5.73 5.06 13.09
CA GLU A 52 4.37 5.09 12.56
C GLU A 52 3.57 3.88 13.03
N TYR A 53 2.30 4.08 13.28
CA TYR A 53 1.33 3.03 13.61
C TYR A 53 -0.06 3.42 13.14
N ILE A 54 -0.94 2.43 13.00
CA ILE A 54 -2.35 2.70 12.71
C ILE A 54 -3.19 2.65 13.98
N GLU A 55 -4.24 3.46 14.00
CA GLU A 55 -5.30 3.45 15.01
C GLU A 55 -6.63 3.11 14.35
N PRO A 56 -7.01 1.84 14.24
CA PRO A 56 -8.36 1.48 13.89
C PRO A 56 -9.29 1.77 15.07
N ASN A 57 -10.40 2.44 14.80
CA ASN A 57 -11.42 2.75 15.82
C ASN A 57 -10.84 3.46 17.07
N GLY A 58 -9.85 4.32 16.87
CA GLY A 58 -9.20 5.10 17.95
C GLY A 58 -8.31 4.30 18.89
N LYS A 59 -7.97 3.05 18.57
CA LYS A 59 -7.09 2.22 19.40
C LYS A 59 -5.79 1.91 18.65
N PRO A 60 -4.61 2.19 19.26
CA PRO A 60 -3.33 1.88 18.64
C PRO A 60 -3.18 0.38 18.34
N SER A 61 -2.81 0.05 17.11
CA SER A 61 -2.49 -1.32 16.73
C SER A 61 -1.12 -1.72 17.30
N SER A 62 -1.06 -2.87 17.96
CA SER A 62 0.21 -3.47 18.41
C SER A 62 0.98 -4.12 17.28
N PHE A 63 0.30 -4.59 16.24
CA PHE A 63 0.87 -5.30 15.11
C PHE A 63 1.27 -4.37 13.96
N MET A 64 0.35 -3.47 13.56
CA MET A 64 0.55 -2.56 12.43
C MET A 64 1.26 -1.28 12.87
N ARG A 65 2.55 -1.42 13.17
CA ARG A 65 3.42 -0.32 13.59
C ARG A 65 4.87 -0.51 13.13
N GLY A 66 5.58 0.59 13.01
CA GLY A 66 7.01 0.63 12.71
C GLY A 66 7.38 -0.10 11.43
N PRO A 67 8.39 -0.98 11.47
CA PRO A 67 8.88 -1.66 10.27
C PRO A 67 7.83 -2.52 9.56
N ALA A 68 6.88 -3.13 10.29
CA ALA A 68 5.82 -3.93 9.69
C ALA A 68 4.93 -3.07 8.78
N LEU A 69 4.52 -1.91 9.27
CA LEU A 69 3.72 -0.97 8.49
C LEU A 69 4.49 -0.41 7.28
N GLY A 70 5.78 -0.11 7.46
CA GLY A 70 6.64 0.38 6.37
C GLY A 70 6.85 -0.66 5.26
N VAL A 71 6.95 -1.94 5.61
CA VAL A 71 7.12 -3.03 4.63
C VAL A 71 5.91 -3.17 3.71
N LEU A 72 4.70 -2.93 4.18
CA LEU A 72 3.50 -2.89 3.32
C LEU A 72 3.66 -1.89 2.17
N ALA A 73 4.31 -0.76 2.42
CA ALA A 73 4.57 0.22 1.37
C ALA A 73 5.60 -0.22 0.33
N ALA A 74 6.32 -1.31 0.55
CA ALA A 74 7.29 -1.84 -0.41
C ALA A 74 6.62 -2.62 -1.55
N MET A 75 5.40 -3.13 -1.38
CA MET A 75 4.57 -3.72 -2.42
C MET A 75 5.32 -4.70 -3.34
N GLY A 76 5.85 -5.77 -2.76
CA GLY A 76 6.56 -6.83 -3.52
C GLY A 76 8.02 -6.51 -3.89
N GLN A 77 8.52 -5.32 -3.60
CA GLN A 77 9.94 -4.99 -3.79
C GLN A 77 10.78 -5.54 -2.61
N VAL A 78 11.07 -6.84 -2.66
CA VAL A 78 11.70 -7.58 -1.56
C VAL A 78 13.05 -6.97 -1.14
N ASP A 79 13.91 -6.65 -2.10
CA ASP A 79 15.23 -6.06 -1.83
C ASP A 79 15.10 -4.71 -1.13
N ARG A 80 14.15 -3.90 -1.57
CA ARG A 80 13.85 -2.61 -0.96
C ARG A 80 13.27 -2.77 0.44
N ALA A 81 12.40 -3.75 0.64
CA ALA A 81 11.84 -4.06 1.95
C ALA A 81 12.93 -4.46 2.94
N HIS A 82 13.90 -5.28 2.52
CA HIS A 82 15.02 -5.69 3.36
C HIS A 82 16.02 -4.55 3.64
N SER A 83 16.45 -3.82 2.61
CA SER A 83 17.49 -2.78 2.73
C SER A 83 17.01 -1.53 3.47
N LEU A 84 15.74 -1.18 3.32
CA LEU A 84 15.18 0.07 3.85
C LEU A 84 14.15 -0.15 4.97
N ARG A 85 13.99 -1.36 5.47
CA ARG A 85 12.95 -1.77 6.42
C ARG A 85 12.70 -0.76 7.57
N ARG A 86 13.79 -0.21 8.14
CA ARG A 86 13.70 0.76 9.25
C ARG A 86 13.43 2.20 8.80
N GLN A 87 13.57 2.48 7.51
CA GLN A 87 13.43 3.82 6.94
C GLN A 87 12.15 4.00 6.14
N LEU A 88 11.47 2.89 5.81
CA LEU A 88 10.21 2.93 5.08
C LEU A 88 9.12 3.54 5.94
N LYS A 89 8.41 4.47 5.33
CA LYS A 89 7.22 5.13 5.90
C LYS A 89 6.02 4.78 5.06
N TYR A 90 4.89 4.48 5.71
CA TYR A 90 3.67 4.13 5.02
C TYR A 90 3.21 5.29 4.10
N GLY A 91 2.82 4.96 2.90
CA GLY A 91 2.39 5.94 1.90
C GLY A 91 3.48 6.88 1.37
N LYS A 92 4.75 6.69 1.76
CA LYS A 92 5.88 7.47 1.26
C LYS A 92 6.74 6.65 0.30
N LYS A 93 7.10 7.26 -0.85
CA LYS A 93 7.96 6.63 -1.87
C LYS A 93 7.43 5.24 -2.29
N VAL A 94 6.12 5.11 -2.39
CA VAL A 94 5.48 3.86 -2.82
C VAL A 94 5.80 3.55 -4.29
N PRO A 95 5.80 2.28 -4.70
CA PRO A 95 5.96 1.89 -6.09
C PRO A 95 4.87 2.47 -6.99
N LEU A 96 5.17 2.54 -8.30
CA LEU A 96 4.19 2.93 -9.30
C LEU A 96 2.98 1.99 -9.25
N GLY A 97 1.78 2.56 -9.25
CA GLY A 97 0.53 1.80 -9.21
C GLY A 97 0.15 1.25 -7.83
N ALA A 98 0.90 1.58 -6.77
CA ALA A 98 0.56 1.14 -5.42
C ALA A 98 -0.66 1.88 -4.85
N MET A 99 -0.80 3.18 -5.14
CA MET A 99 -1.87 4.03 -4.60
C MET A 99 -2.82 4.58 -5.68
N ASP A 100 -2.34 4.74 -6.90
CA ASP A 100 -3.10 5.36 -7.99
C ASP A 100 -3.59 4.31 -8.99
N ALA A 101 -4.91 4.33 -9.27
CA ALA A 101 -5.53 3.33 -10.14
C ALA A 101 -5.07 3.43 -11.60
N LYS A 102 -4.79 4.64 -12.11
CA LYS A 102 -4.32 4.82 -13.50
C LYS A 102 -2.88 4.34 -13.64
N GLU A 103 -2.04 4.64 -12.65
CA GLU A 103 -0.68 4.11 -12.58
C GLU A 103 -0.71 2.56 -12.50
N ARG A 104 -1.66 1.99 -11.75
CA ARG A 104 -1.82 0.53 -11.65
C ARG A 104 -2.18 -0.10 -12.99
N ILE A 105 -3.13 0.46 -13.72
CA ILE A 105 -3.47 -0.02 -15.07
C ILE A 105 -2.26 0.04 -16.01
N ALA A 106 -1.52 1.15 -15.97
CA ALA A 106 -0.30 1.27 -16.76
C ALA A 106 0.73 0.19 -16.41
N ARG A 107 0.87 -0.13 -15.12
CA ARG A 107 1.75 -1.17 -14.63
C ARG A 107 1.30 -2.56 -15.09
N LEU A 108 0.02 -2.91 -14.92
CA LEU A 108 -0.53 -4.19 -15.39
C LEU A 108 -0.26 -4.38 -16.87
N ASN A 109 -0.51 -3.37 -17.70
CA ASN A 109 -0.23 -3.40 -19.12
C ASN A 109 1.26 -3.62 -19.43
N ALA A 110 2.15 -2.94 -18.70
CA ALA A 110 3.60 -3.07 -18.89
C ALA A 110 4.11 -4.47 -18.52
N GLU A 111 3.54 -5.07 -17.49
CA GLU A 111 3.87 -6.42 -17.01
C GLU A 111 3.18 -7.52 -17.83
N GLY A 112 2.18 -7.20 -18.66
CA GLY A 112 1.43 -8.15 -19.48
C GLY A 112 0.33 -8.88 -18.70
N LEU A 113 -0.15 -8.29 -17.61
CA LEU A 113 -1.30 -8.78 -16.86
C LEU A 113 -2.60 -8.27 -17.48
N GLU A 114 -3.57 -9.14 -17.61
CA GLU A 114 -4.91 -8.79 -18.12
C GLU A 114 -5.76 -8.13 -17.06
N ALA A 115 -5.68 -8.60 -15.82
CA ALA A 115 -6.44 -8.11 -14.69
C ALA A 115 -5.72 -8.36 -13.36
N ALA A 116 -6.21 -7.75 -12.28
CA ALA A 116 -5.81 -8.06 -10.93
C ALA A 116 -7.03 -8.06 -9.99
N PHE A 117 -7.12 -9.04 -9.11
CA PHE A 117 -7.95 -8.94 -7.92
C PHE A 117 -7.18 -8.09 -6.90
N VAL A 118 -7.83 -7.06 -6.36
CA VAL A 118 -7.18 -6.12 -5.46
C VAL A 118 -7.82 -6.19 -4.09
N TYR A 119 -7.04 -6.62 -3.12
CA TYR A 119 -7.44 -6.75 -1.72
C TYR A 119 -6.94 -5.58 -0.89
N PRO A 120 -7.72 -5.10 0.09
CA PRO A 120 -7.25 -4.05 0.99
C PRO A 120 -6.04 -4.53 1.80
N SER A 121 -5.14 -3.61 2.14
CA SER A 121 -3.96 -3.89 2.98
C SER A 121 -4.19 -3.50 4.43
N LEU A 122 -4.56 -2.27 4.71
CA LEU A 122 -4.81 -1.81 6.08
C LEU A 122 -6.14 -2.31 6.63
N SER A 123 -7.19 -2.36 5.80
CA SER A 123 -8.54 -2.71 6.25
C SER A 123 -8.67 -4.19 6.66
N VAL A 124 -7.72 -5.04 6.33
CA VAL A 124 -7.68 -6.44 6.78
C VAL A 124 -7.41 -6.56 8.29
N HIS A 125 -6.92 -5.51 8.90
CA HIS A 125 -6.48 -5.49 10.30
C HIS A 125 -7.46 -4.74 11.24
N VAL A 126 -8.71 -4.55 10.81
CA VAL A 126 -9.75 -3.79 11.55
C VAL A 126 -10.82 -4.73 12.10
#